data_9e713920dbc85e94ba88000846f8d23e
#
_entry.id   9e713920dbc85e94ba88000846f8d23e
#
_cell.length_a   1.000
_cell.length_b   1.000
_cell.length_c   1.000
_cell.angle_alpha   90.00
_cell.angle_beta   90.00
_cell.angle_gamma   90.00
#
_symmetry.space_group_name_H-M   'P 1'
#
loop_
_entity.id
_entity.type
_entity.pdbx_description
1 polymer ?
#
loop_
_entity_poly.entity_id
_entity_poly.type
_entity_poly.pdbx_seq_one_letter_code
_entity_poly.pdbx_strand_id
1 'polypeptide(L)'
;MHVDEYLVLRSFLVGYSLSIADIAIWSGLAGTGQRWESLKKSRKFQNLVRWFNSIAEEYSSLNEVTGIYVGKRGLGKSPSTNLPRTSKGNEEPLINGEVNPREKVLPFEVDLPGAKVGEVCLRFAPEPSGFLHIGHTKAALLNQYFAHRYRGRMIIRFDDTNPSKESNEFVENLLLDIETLGIKYDAVTYTSDYFPQLMEMAERLITKGKAYVDATPREQMQKERMDGIESKCRNNKVEENLLLWKEMIVASERGIQCCVRGKLDMQDPNKSLRDPVYYRCNPDPHHRVGSKYKVYPTYDFACPFVDSVEGITHALRSSEYHDRNAQYYRILDDMGLRKVQIYEFSRLNMVYTLLSKRKLLWFVQNGKVEGWDDPRFPTVQGIVRRGLKIEALIQFILQQGASKNINLMEWDKLWTINKKIIDPICPRHTAVIEERRVIFTLINGPEHPFVRVLPRHKKFEGAGNKAATYTNRIWLDYADASSVSEGEEVTLMDWGNAIITEIKKENGSVIHLVGVLHPEGSVKTTKLKLTWLPDTDELISLSLVEFDYLLKKKKLEEGEDFLDNLNSCTRRETAALGDSNMRNLKRGDVIQLERKGYFRCDVPFVRPSKHVVLFAIPDGRQPTSLN
;
A
#
# COMPACT_ATOMS: atom_id res chain seq x y z
N MET A 1 14.33 19.36 34.98
CA MET A 1 15.71 19.64 34.55
C MET A 1 16.05 18.74 33.34
N HIS A 2 16.05 17.42 33.46
CA HIS A 2 16.46 16.51 32.39
C HIS A 2 15.68 16.62 31.07
N VAL A 3 14.38 16.92 31.07
CA VAL A 3 13.59 17.04 29.82
C VAL A 3 13.91 18.34 29.07
N ASP A 4 14.16 19.45 29.77
CA ASP A 4 14.53 20.70 29.15
C ASP A 4 15.91 20.62 28.48
N GLU A 5 16.89 20.02 29.16
CA GLU A 5 18.22 19.73 28.61
C GLU A 5 18.17 18.79 27.41
N TYR A 6 17.32 17.78 27.47
CA TYR A 6 17.12 16.84 26.37
C TYR A 6 16.55 17.50 25.11
N LEU A 7 15.74 18.54 25.27
CA LEU A 7 15.07 19.27 24.19
C LEU A 7 15.92 20.39 23.56
N VAL A 8 17.16 20.60 23.98
CA VAL A 8 18.02 21.71 23.50
C VAL A 8 18.10 21.76 21.97
N LEU A 9 18.31 20.61 21.32
CA LEU A 9 18.42 20.47 19.86
C LEU A 9 17.35 19.55 19.25
N ARG A 10 16.21 19.37 19.93
CA ARG A 10 15.17 18.45 19.50
C ARG A 10 13.83 19.16 19.36
N SER A 11 13.11 18.80 18.30
CA SER A 11 11.74 19.27 18.05
C SER A 11 10.70 18.33 18.67
N PHE A 12 11.05 17.05 18.91
CA PHE A 12 10.19 16.03 19.49
C PHE A 12 10.97 15.20 20.52
N LEU A 13 10.26 14.56 21.45
CA LEU A 13 10.85 13.71 22.50
C LEU A 13 11.40 12.40 21.94
N VAL A 14 10.74 11.84 20.95
CA VAL A 14 11.18 10.59 20.30
C VAL A 14 11.15 10.78 18.78
N GLY A 15 12.29 10.56 18.14
CA GLY A 15 12.40 10.70 16.69
C GLY A 15 12.27 12.15 16.18
N TYR A 16 11.63 12.30 15.03
CA TYR A 16 11.56 13.56 14.27
C TYR A 16 10.13 13.97 13.89
N SER A 17 9.14 13.31 14.47
CA SER A 17 7.71 13.61 14.30
C SER A 17 6.98 13.46 15.63
N LEU A 18 5.76 13.99 15.71
CA LEU A 18 4.91 13.86 16.89
C LEU A 18 4.72 12.39 17.25
N SER A 19 5.05 12.06 18.49
CA SER A 19 4.93 10.70 19.05
C SER A 19 3.94 10.66 20.21
N ILE A 20 3.53 9.47 20.63
CA ILE A 20 2.70 9.28 21.83
C ILE A 20 3.40 9.86 23.08
N ALA A 21 4.75 9.81 23.15
CA ALA A 21 5.50 10.39 24.25
C ALA A 21 5.35 11.93 24.29
N ASP A 22 5.37 12.59 23.11
CA ASP A 22 5.13 14.03 23.01
C ASP A 22 3.72 14.39 23.47
N ILE A 23 2.70 13.68 22.98
CA ILE A 23 1.31 13.92 23.36
C ILE A 23 1.09 13.69 24.86
N ALA A 24 1.67 12.65 25.44
CA ALA A 24 1.52 12.32 26.85
C ALA A 24 2.14 13.40 27.76
N ILE A 25 3.36 13.85 27.47
CA ILE A 25 4.03 14.89 28.26
C ILE A 25 3.39 16.25 28.01
N TRP A 26 3.06 16.58 26.77
CA TRP A 26 2.38 17.82 26.40
C TRP A 26 1.01 17.95 27.12
N SER A 27 0.18 16.91 27.06
CA SER A 27 -1.13 16.89 27.73
C SER A 27 -1.00 16.90 29.25
N GLY A 28 0.01 16.23 29.80
CA GLY A 28 0.35 16.30 31.23
C GLY A 28 0.66 17.73 31.67
N LEU A 29 1.49 18.45 30.92
CA LEU A 29 1.82 19.86 31.19
C LEU A 29 0.60 20.76 31.02
N ALA A 30 -0.13 20.66 29.93
CA ALA A 30 -1.36 21.40 29.67
C ALA A 30 -2.41 21.19 30.78
N GLY A 31 -2.55 19.96 31.26
CA GLY A 31 -3.47 19.57 32.33
C GLY A 31 -3.13 20.17 33.72
N THR A 32 -1.91 20.65 33.93
CA THR A 32 -1.52 21.31 35.20
C THR A 32 -1.98 22.78 35.33
N GLY A 33 -2.52 23.36 34.23
CA GLY A 33 -3.13 24.69 34.22
C GLY A 33 -2.21 25.81 34.76
N GLN A 34 -2.62 26.46 35.86
CA GLN A 34 -1.87 27.59 36.43
C GLN A 34 -0.41 27.28 36.80
N ARG A 35 -0.08 26.04 37.15
CA ARG A 35 1.30 25.64 37.46
C ARG A 35 2.18 25.71 36.20
N TRP A 36 1.65 25.27 35.06
CA TRP A 36 2.36 25.36 33.79
C TRP A 36 2.55 26.81 33.35
N GLU A 37 1.53 27.66 33.51
CA GLU A 37 1.63 29.09 33.20
C GLU A 37 2.70 29.78 34.07
N SER A 38 2.79 29.43 35.34
CA SER A 38 3.83 29.93 36.24
C SER A 38 5.23 29.47 35.82
N LEU A 39 5.36 28.20 35.39
CA LEU A 39 6.63 27.68 34.87
C LEU A 39 7.06 28.38 33.58
N LYS A 40 6.17 28.62 32.64
CA LYS A 40 6.46 29.40 31.42
C LYS A 40 6.99 30.82 31.75
N LYS A 41 6.39 31.48 32.70
CA LYS A 41 6.82 32.83 33.15
C LYS A 41 8.16 32.83 33.86
N SER A 42 8.59 31.74 34.48
CA SER A 42 9.84 31.65 35.25
C SER A 42 11.11 31.71 34.41
N ARG A 43 11.01 31.51 33.09
CA ARG A 43 12.13 31.43 32.11
C ARG A 43 13.20 30.38 32.44
N LYS A 44 12.94 29.45 33.37
CA LYS A 44 13.90 28.41 33.78
C LYS A 44 14.01 27.25 32.80
N PHE A 45 12.96 27.01 32.00
CA PHE A 45 12.85 25.85 31.10
C PHE A 45 12.51 26.31 29.68
N GLN A 46 13.46 27.00 29.05
CA GLN A 46 13.24 27.66 27.76
C GLN A 46 13.02 26.65 26.60
N ASN A 47 13.73 25.53 26.60
CA ASN A 47 13.61 24.50 25.56
C ASN A 47 12.30 23.72 25.68
N LEU A 48 11.86 23.45 26.90
CA LEU A 48 10.59 22.80 27.18
C LEU A 48 9.40 23.70 26.77
N VAL A 49 9.50 25.01 27.04
CA VAL A 49 8.49 26.00 26.65
C VAL A 49 8.45 26.15 25.11
N ARG A 50 9.59 26.23 24.47
CA ARG A 50 9.69 26.23 23.00
C ARG A 50 9.02 25.01 22.40
N TRP A 51 9.40 23.80 22.87
CA TRP A 51 8.84 22.55 22.41
C TRP A 51 7.31 22.47 22.62
N PHE A 52 6.83 22.87 23.79
CA PHE A 52 5.40 22.90 24.09
C PHE A 52 4.62 23.81 23.16
N ASN A 53 5.12 25.02 22.89
CA ASN A 53 4.48 25.99 22.00
C ASN A 53 4.52 25.50 20.54
N SER A 54 5.64 24.96 20.07
CA SER A 54 5.75 24.42 18.71
C SER A 54 4.73 23.32 18.45
N ILE A 55 4.52 22.40 19.41
CA ILE A 55 3.49 21.35 19.28
C ILE A 55 2.09 21.98 19.29
N ALA A 56 1.83 22.96 20.15
CA ALA A 56 0.54 23.63 20.23
C ALA A 56 0.18 24.40 18.94
N GLU A 57 1.16 24.98 18.28
CA GLU A 57 0.99 25.71 17.01
C GLU A 57 0.84 24.75 15.82
N GLU A 58 1.68 23.70 15.75
CA GLU A 58 1.68 22.76 14.64
C GLU A 58 0.46 21.81 14.68
N TYR A 59 -0.02 21.47 15.89
CA TYR A 59 -1.14 20.56 16.11
C TYR A 59 -2.28 21.23 16.90
N SER A 60 -2.93 22.22 16.29
CA SER A 60 -4.00 23.03 16.91
C SER A 60 -5.15 22.23 17.52
N SER A 61 -5.45 21.05 16.96
CA SER A 61 -6.45 20.12 17.49
C SER A 61 -6.18 19.66 18.94
N LEU A 62 -4.91 19.62 19.37
CA LEU A 62 -4.56 19.31 20.76
C LEU A 62 -5.05 20.39 21.73
N ASN A 63 -5.05 21.66 21.33
CA ASN A 63 -5.58 22.77 22.12
C ASN A 63 -7.10 22.68 22.26
N GLU A 64 -7.83 22.29 21.21
CA GLU A 64 -9.29 22.10 21.24
C GLU A 64 -9.67 20.99 22.20
N VAL A 65 -8.98 19.83 22.11
CA VAL A 65 -9.20 18.70 23.03
C VAL A 65 -8.90 19.11 24.47
N THR A 66 -7.81 19.84 24.70
CA THR A 66 -7.44 20.31 26.05
C THR A 66 -8.50 21.27 26.61
N GLY A 67 -9.05 22.18 25.81
CA GLY A 67 -10.13 23.09 26.21
C GLY A 67 -11.38 22.35 26.69
N ILE A 68 -11.70 21.21 26.08
CA ILE A 68 -12.84 20.36 26.47
C ILE A 68 -12.62 19.69 27.84
N TYR A 69 -11.39 19.25 28.15
CA TYR A 69 -11.11 18.46 29.35
C TYR A 69 -10.62 19.30 30.54
N VAL A 70 -9.88 20.37 30.32
CA VAL A 70 -9.39 21.25 31.41
C VAL A 70 -10.47 22.22 31.91
N GLY A 71 -11.34 22.70 31.02
CA GLY A 71 -12.46 23.57 31.39
C GLY A 71 -13.52 22.91 32.30
N LYS A 72 -13.55 21.57 32.40
CA LYS A 72 -14.51 20.81 33.21
C LYS A 72 -14.07 20.51 34.65
N ARG A 73 -12.84 20.80 35.04
CA ARG A 73 -12.32 20.52 36.40
C ARG A 73 -12.55 21.66 37.42
N GLY A 74 -13.23 22.74 37.03
CA GLY A 74 -13.45 23.91 37.88
C GLY A 74 -14.79 23.97 38.62
N LEU A 75 -15.75 23.10 38.38
CA LEU A 75 -17.06 23.12 39.05
C LEU A 75 -17.57 21.70 39.26
N GLY A 76 -17.46 21.27 40.51
CA GLY A 76 -18.11 20.02 40.94
C GLY A 76 -19.62 20.15 40.90
N LYS A 77 -20.26 19.49 39.92
CA LYS A 77 -21.61 18.96 39.96
C LYS A 77 -21.79 17.98 38.80
N SER A 78 -22.31 16.81 39.12
CA SER A 78 -22.59 15.74 38.17
C SER A 78 -23.56 16.21 37.05
N PRO A 79 -23.33 15.88 35.79
CA PRO A 79 -24.30 16.18 34.74
C PRO A 79 -25.33 15.04 34.65
N SER A 80 -26.56 15.37 34.86
CA SER A 80 -27.71 14.60 34.39
C SER A 80 -27.77 14.57 32.87
N THR A 81 -28.01 13.40 32.33
CA THR A 81 -28.29 13.14 30.91
C THR A 81 -29.51 13.96 30.44
N ASN A 82 -29.30 14.82 29.45
CA ASN A 82 -30.38 15.31 28.59
C ASN A 82 -29.88 15.42 27.16
N LEU A 83 -30.35 14.52 26.31
CA LEU A 83 -30.32 14.59 24.86
C LEU A 83 -31.31 15.68 24.39
N PRO A 84 -30.95 16.54 23.45
CA PRO A 84 -31.91 17.42 22.81
C PRO A 84 -32.76 16.65 21.82
N ARG A 85 -34.07 16.77 21.99
CA ARG A 85 -35.10 16.33 21.05
C ARG A 85 -35.11 17.20 19.80
N THR A 86 -35.24 16.56 18.66
CA THR A 86 -35.50 17.11 17.34
C THR A 86 -36.72 18.06 17.32
N SER A 87 -36.56 19.24 16.74
CA SER A 87 -37.65 20.05 16.25
C SER A 87 -37.74 19.93 14.72
N LYS A 88 -38.97 19.60 14.28
CA LYS A 88 -39.41 19.61 12.88
C LYS A 88 -39.50 21.05 12.36
N GLY A 89 -39.20 21.22 11.09
CA GLY A 89 -39.69 22.39 10.38
C GLY A 89 -38.95 22.76 9.11
N ASN A 90 -39.67 22.54 8.02
CA ASN A 90 -39.68 23.21 6.72
C ASN A 90 -38.71 22.76 5.64
N GLU A 91 -39.28 22.03 4.70
CA GLU A 91 -38.86 21.86 3.33
C GLU A 91 -38.96 23.18 2.57
N GLU A 92 -37.86 23.60 1.93
CA GLU A 92 -37.89 24.47 0.75
C GLU A 92 -36.93 23.92 -0.33
N PRO A 93 -37.19 24.13 -1.63
CA PRO A 93 -36.71 23.28 -2.70
C PRO A 93 -35.28 23.63 -3.12
N LEU A 94 -34.48 22.58 -3.29
CA LEU A 94 -33.11 22.63 -3.83
C LEU A 94 -33.13 23.07 -5.31
N ILE A 95 -32.60 24.25 -5.56
CA ILE A 95 -32.19 24.72 -6.88
C ILE A 95 -30.70 24.50 -7.02
N ASN A 96 -30.33 23.75 -8.07
CA ASN A 96 -29.00 23.63 -8.69
C ASN A 96 -27.81 23.30 -7.77
N GLY A 97 -27.59 22.02 -7.59
CA GLY A 97 -26.31 21.50 -7.11
C GLY A 97 -25.24 21.57 -8.20
N GLU A 98 -24.19 22.33 -7.96
CA GLU A 98 -22.94 22.20 -8.69
C GLU A 98 -22.39 20.78 -8.51
N VAL A 99 -22.36 20.05 -9.62
CA VAL A 99 -21.75 18.72 -9.72
C VAL A 99 -20.25 18.90 -9.51
N ASN A 100 -19.73 18.30 -8.45
CA ASN A 100 -18.33 18.26 -8.11
C ASN A 100 -17.53 17.65 -9.29
N PRO A 101 -16.56 18.34 -9.91
CA PRO A 101 -15.91 17.89 -11.16
C PRO A 101 -15.02 16.64 -10.99
N ARG A 102 -15.03 15.99 -9.84
CA ARG A 102 -14.20 14.81 -9.54
C ARG A 102 -14.86 13.46 -9.77
N GLU A 103 -16.15 13.39 -10.01
CA GLU A 103 -16.82 12.18 -10.50
C GLU A 103 -16.85 12.14 -12.03
N LYS A 104 -15.70 11.96 -12.65
CA LYS A 104 -15.66 11.39 -13.99
C LYS A 104 -16.16 9.96 -13.87
N VAL A 105 -17.41 9.73 -14.24
CA VAL A 105 -17.99 8.41 -14.47
C VAL A 105 -17.02 7.64 -15.36
N LEU A 106 -16.33 6.68 -14.79
CA LEU A 106 -15.44 5.79 -15.53
C LEU A 106 -16.36 4.88 -16.38
N PRO A 107 -16.06 4.66 -17.66
CA PRO A 107 -16.90 3.89 -18.58
C PRO A 107 -16.78 2.39 -18.32
N PHE A 108 -17.20 1.96 -17.14
CA PHE A 108 -17.28 0.57 -16.79
C PHE A 108 -18.75 0.21 -16.52
N GLU A 109 -19.50 -0.05 -17.59
CA GLU A 109 -20.89 -0.46 -17.54
C GLU A 109 -21.01 -2.00 -17.59
N VAL A 110 -20.61 -2.66 -16.51
CA VAL A 110 -20.93 -4.08 -16.33
C VAL A 110 -21.88 -4.20 -15.15
N ASP A 111 -23.01 -4.87 -15.38
CA ASP A 111 -24.01 -5.14 -14.36
C ASP A 111 -23.78 -6.50 -13.71
N LEU A 112 -24.07 -6.58 -12.40
CA LEU A 112 -24.17 -7.87 -11.72
C LEU A 112 -25.50 -8.56 -12.11
N PRO A 113 -25.48 -9.83 -12.56
CA PRO A 113 -26.69 -10.54 -12.95
C PRO A 113 -27.70 -10.60 -11.81
N GLY A 114 -28.93 -10.14 -12.06
CA GLY A 114 -30.00 -10.18 -11.08
C GLY A 114 -29.86 -9.24 -9.89
N ALA A 115 -28.91 -8.31 -9.92
CA ALA A 115 -28.71 -7.34 -8.84
C ALA A 115 -29.81 -6.27 -8.83
N LYS A 116 -30.28 -5.92 -7.62
CA LYS A 116 -31.23 -4.84 -7.40
C LYS A 116 -30.62 -3.78 -6.50
N VAL A 117 -30.92 -2.52 -6.80
CA VAL A 117 -30.44 -1.39 -6.01
C VAL A 117 -30.96 -1.49 -4.57
N GLY A 118 -30.07 -1.35 -3.60
CA GLY A 118 -30.36 -1.45 -2.17
C GLY A 118 -30.33 -2.87 -1.59
N GLU A 119 -30.39 -3.93 -2.44
CA GLU A 119 -30.43 -5.32 -1.98
C GLU A 119 -29.08 -6.04 -2.08
N VAL A 120 -28.09 -5.47 -2.77
CA VAL A 120 -26.78 -6.10 -3.00
C VAL A 120 -25.97 -6.15 -1.71
N CYS A 121 -25.46 -7.34 -1.37
CA CYS A 121 -24.50 -7.56 -0.31
C CYS A 121 -23.29 -8.32 -0.87
N LEU A 122 -22.12 -7.74 -0.73
CA LEU A 122 -20.85 -8.26 -1.25
C LEU A 122 -19.84 -8.48 -0.11
N ARG A 123 -18.82 -9.27 -0.37
CA ARG A 123 -17.72 -9.45 0.58
C ARG A 123 -16.38 -9.49 -0.14
N PHE A 124 -15.37 -8.90 0.49
CA PHE A 124 -13.98 -9.19 0.24
C PHE A 124 -13.46 -10.10 1.35
N ALA A 125 -12.94 -11.28 0.98
CA ALA A 125 -12.61 -12.34 1.92
C ALA A 125 -11.12 -12.72 1.86
N PRO A 126 -10.20 -11.88 2.41
CA PRO A 126 -8.79 -12.19 2.44
C PRO A 126 -8.44 -13.21 3.53
N GLU A 127 -7.50 -14.13 3.23
CA GLU A 127 -6.85 -14.99 4.23
C GLU A 127 -5.83 -14.17 5.04
N PRO A 128 -5.89 -14.10 6.39
CA PRO A 128 -4.98 -13.31 7.21
C PRO A 128 -3.61 -13.99 7.40
N SER A 129 -2.94 -14.32 6.29
CA SER A 129 -1.67 -15.04 6.25
C SER A 129 -0.55 -14.27 5.54
N GLY A 130 -0.72 -12.95 5.35
CA GLY A 130 0.26 -12.05 4.71
C GLY A 130 -0.37 -10.71 4.33
N PHE A 131 0.39 -9.89 3.63
CA PHE A 131 0.01 -8.55 3.20
C PHE A 131 -0.84 -8.58 1.92
N LEU A 132 -1.65 -7.54 1.70
CA LEU A 132 -2.33 -7.38 0.42
C LEU A 132 -1.31 -7.11 -0.69
N HIS A 133 -1.50 -7.77 -1.81
CA HIS A 133 -0.73 -7.50 -3.02
C HIS A 133 -1.67 -7.07 -4.16
N ILE A 134 -1.10 -6.55 -5.24
CA ILE A 134 -1.83 -6.00 -6.39
C ILE A 134 -2.90 -6.97 -6.95
N GLY A 135 -2.69 -8.28 -6.84
CA GLY A 135 -3.69 -9.28 -7.24
C GLY A 135 -4.96 -9.27 -6.38
N HIS A 136 -4.85 -8.94 -5.09
CA HIS A 136 -5.99 -8.82 -4.18
C HIS A 136 -6.73 -7.48 -4.34
N THR A 137 -6.01 -6.41 -4.72
CA THR A 137 -6.60 -5.08 -4.83
C THR A 137 -7.72 -5.01 -5.86
N LYS A 138 -7.59 -5.78 -6.96
CA LYS A 138 -8.67 -5.86 -7.96
C LYS A 138 -9.94 -6.44 -7.38
N ALA A 139 -9.85 -7.53 -6.59
CA ALA A 139 -11.01 -8.10 -5.92
C ALA A 139 -11.66 -7.12 -4.95
N ALA A 140 -10.86 -6.47 -4.10
CA ALA A 140 -11.34 -5.51 -3.11
C ALA A 140 -12.03 -4.31 -3.76
N LEU A 141 -11.39 -3.71 -4.78
CA LEU A 141 -11.94 -2.54 -5.49
C LEU A 141 -13.18 -2.86 -6.33
N LEU A 142 -13.25 -4.05 -6.95
CA LEU A 142 -14.46 -4.45 -7.67
C LEU A 142 -15.65 -4.67 -6.72
N ASN A 143 -15.43 -5.29 -5.55
CA ASN A 143 -16.48 -5.42 -4.54
C ASN A 143 -17.00 -4.04 -4.09
N GLN A 144 -16.09 -3.10 -3.79
CA GLN A 144 -16.47 -1.72 -3.43
C GLN A 144 -17.22 -1.03 -4.58
N TYR A 145 -16.71 -1.15 -5.81
CA TYR A 145 -17.35 -0.54 -6.98
C TYR A 145 -18.80 -0.99 -7.14
N PHE A 146 -19.04 -2.30 -7.09
CA PHE A 146 -20.40 -2.83 -7.23
C PHE A 146 -21.27 -2.51 -6.00
N ALA A 147 -20.75 -2.58 -4.79
CA ALA A 147 -21.49 -2.18 -3.58
C ALA A 147 -21.95 -0.72 -3.69
N HIS A 148 -21.08 0.18 -4.11
CA HIS A 148 -21.43 1.58 -4.32
C HIS A 148 -22.43 1.78 -5.46
N ARG A 149 -22.20 1.14 -6.64
CA ARG A 149 -23.09 1.24 -7.81
C ARG A 149 -24.52 0.83 -7.50
N TYR A 150 -24.69 -0.22 -6.72
CA TYR A 150 -26.01 -0.74 -6.34
C TYR A 150 -26.53 -0.21 -4.99
N ARG A 151 -25.86 0.77 -4.37
CA ARG A 151 -26.18 1.27 -3.02
C ARG A 151 -26.39 0.12 -2.03
N GLY A 152 -25.55 -0.90 -2.18
CA GLY A 152 -25.56 -2.12 -1.39
C GLY A 152 -24.57 -2.05 -0.23
N ARG A 153 -24.32 -3.20 0.40
CA ARG A 153 -23.38 -3.36 1.52
C ARG A 153 -22.14 -4.13 1.10
N MET A 154 -21.03 -3.84 1.78
CA MET A 154 -19.78 -4.55 1.62
C MET A 154 -19.24 -5.01 2.98
N ILE A 155 -18.93 -6.29 3.08
CA ILE A 155 -18.34 -6.93 4.27
C ILE A 155 -16.87 -7.26 4.00
N ILE A 156 -16.00 -6.98 4.95
CA ILE A 156 -14.67 -7.57 4.99
C ILE A 156 -14.74 -8.81 5.87
N ARG A 157 -14.54 -9.99 5.28
CA ARG A 157 -14.56 -11.25 6.03
C ARG A 157 -13.20 -11.91 5.97
N PHE A 158 -12.53 -11.99 7.10
CA PHE A 158 -11.29 -12.73 7.19
C PHE A 158 -11.55 -14.24 7.11
N ASP A 159 -10.94 -14.89 6.10
CA ASP A 159 -10.98 -16.35 5.98
C ASP A 159 -9.88 -16.96 6.85
N ASP A 160 -10.17 -17.07 8.14
CA ASP A 160 -9.29 -17.54 9.18
C ASP A 160 -9.52 -19.02 9.52
N THR A 161 -9.37 -19.89 8.50
CA THR A 161 -9.60 -21.33 8.59
C THR A 161 -8.31 -22.15 8.74
N ASN A 162 -7.14 -21.49 8.76
CA ASN A 162 -5.84 -22.20 8.78
C ASN A 162 -4.87 -21.62 9.83
N PRO A 163 -4.97 -22.07 11.10
CA PRO A 163 -4.22 -21.51 12.21
C PRO A 163 -2.70 -21.55 12.05
N SER A 164 -2.17 -22.50 11.26
CA SER A 164 -0.71 -22.60 11.04
C SER A 164 -0.09 -21.46 10.26
N LYS A 165 -0.89 -20.58 9.64
CA LYS A 165 -0.42 -19.52 8.73
C LYS A 165 -0.91 -18.13 9.09
N GLU A 166 -1.88 -18.03 9.94
CA GLU A 166 -2.64 -16.82 10.23
C GLU A 166 -2.18 -16.18 11.53
N SER A 167 -2.25 -14.85 11.60
CA SER A 167 -1.90 -14.08 12.81
C SER A 167 -2.70 -12.79 12.91
N ASN A 168 -2.83 -12.27 14.14
CA ASN A 168 -3.44 -10.95 14.40
C ASN A 168 -2.66 -9.82 13.72
N GLU A 169 -1.34 -9.91 13.65
CA GLU A 169 -0.50 -8.95 12.94
C GLU A 169 -0.89 -8.83 11.46
N PHE A 170 -1.16 -9.95 10.80
CA PHE A 170 -1.64 -9.92 9.41
C PHE A 170 -3.03 -9.34 9.29
N VAL A 171 -3.94 -9.57 10.24
CA VAL A 171 -5.27 -8.92 10.26
C VAL A 171 -5.12 -7.41 10.32
N GLU A 172 -4.30 -6.89 11.24
CA GLU A 172 -4.05 -5.46 11.41
C GLU A 172 -3.45 -4.84 10.14
N ASN A 173 -2.44 -5.48 9.57
CA ASN A 173 -1.83 -5.02 8.31
C ASN A 173 -2.80 -5.04 7.13
N LEU A 174 -3.65 -6.06 7.02
CA LEU A 174 -4.67 -6.14 5.97
C LEU A 174 -5.71 -5.01 6.11
N LEU A 175 -6.13 -4.69 7.35
CA LEU A 175 -7.03 -3.57 7.60
C LEU A 175 -6.39 -2.22 7.25
N LEU A 176 -5.11 -2.04 7.57
CA LEU A 176 -4.33 -0.85 7.18
C LEU A 176 -4.23 -0.73 5.66
N ASP A 177 -3.98 -1.83 4.96
CA ASP A 177 -3.94 -1.84 3.49
C ASP A 177 -5.32 -1.50 2.88
N ILE A 178 -6.41 -2.00 3.46
CA ILE A 178 -7.79 -1.70 3.05
C ILE A 178 -8.10 -0.21 3.25
N GLU A 179 -7.68 0.36 4.37
CA GLU A 179 -7.81 1.80 4.65
C GLU A 179 -6.97 2.63 3.66
N THR A 180 -5.72 2.22 3.41
CA THR A 180 -4.83 2.86 2.44
C THR A 180 -5.43 2.88 1.04
N LEU A 181 -6.12 1.80 0.64
CA LEU A 181 -6.85 1.71 -0.63
C LEU A 181 -8.13 2.59 -0.66
N GLY A 182 -8.51 3.19 0.46
CA GLY A 182 -9.73 3.99 0.59
C GLY A 182 -11.02 3.16 0.50
N ILE A 183 -10.94 1.87 0.79
CA ILE A 183 -12.09 0.96 0.72
C ILE A 183 -13.02 1.19 1.92
N LYS A 184 -14.29 1.44 1.62
CA LYS A 184 -15.37 1.57 2.62
C LYS A 184 -16.09 0.25 2.74
N TYR A 185 -16.39 -0.14 3.97
CA TYR A 185 -17.10 -1.39 4.31
C TYR A 185 -18.05 -1.16 5.49
N ASP A 186 -19.07 -2.00 5.59
CA ASP A 186 -20.13 -1.88 6.59
C ASP A 186 -19.82 -2.72 7.84
N ALA A 187 -19.09 -3.82 7.68
CA ALA A 187 -18.76 -4.73 8.78
C ALA A 187 -17.44 -5.48 8.52
N VAL A 188 -16.82 -5.91 9.62
CA VAL A 188 -15.73 -6.88 9.61
C VAL A 188 -16.22 -8.14 10.31
N THR A 189 -16.09 -9.29 9.67
CA THR A 189 -16.47 -10.61 10.17
C THR A 189 -15.32 -11.60 9.98
N TYR A 190 -15.43 -12.75 10.62
CA TYR A 190 -14.43 -13.81 10.55
C TYR A 190 -15.10 -15.14 10.30
N THR A 191 -14.48 -15.99 9.50
CA THR A 191 -15.00 -17.36 9.29
C THR A 191 -15.03 -18.13 10.63
N SER A 192 -14.11 -17.85 11.53
CA SER A 192 -14.08 -18.44 12.89
C SER A 192 -15.30 -18.09 13.76
N ASP A 193 -16.03 -17.01 13.47
CA ASP A 193 -17.28 -16.67 14.17
C ASP A 193 -18.38 -17.74 13.93
N TYR A 194 -18.26 -18.50 12.85
CA TYR A 194 -19.21 -19.52 12.40
C TYR A 194 -18.74 -20.95 12.65
N PHE A 195 -17.62 -21.17 13.34
CA PHE A 195 -17.11 -22.52 13.58
C PHE A 195 -18.12 -23.46 14.28
N PRO A 196 -18.89 -23.02 15.30
CA PRO A 196 -19.93 -23.88 15.88
C PRO A 196 -20.94 -24.35 14.85
N GLN A 197 -21.49 -23.42 14.05
CA GLN A 197 -22.52 -23.74 13.04
C GLN A 197 -21.95 -24.59 11.89
N LEU A 198 -20.69 -24.37 11.52
CA LEU A 198 -19.99 -25.16 10.52
C LEU A 198 -19.74 -26.61 10.98
N MET A 199 -19.39 -26.80 12.26
CA MET A 199 -19.25 -28.13 12.86
C MET A 199 -20.59 -28.87 12.91
N GLU A 200 -21.66 -28.21 13.33
CA GLU A 200 -23.02 -28.75 13.35
C GLU A 200 -23.46 -29.16 11.92
N MET A 201 -23.16 -28.30 10.92
CA MET A 201 -23.47 -28.59 9.53
C MET A 201 -22.70 -29.81 9.03
N ALA A 202 -21.40 -29.95 9.38
CA ALA A 202 -20.62 -31.12 9.01
C ALA A 202 -21.21 -32.42 9.60
N GLU A 203 -21.58 -32.40 10.88
CA GLU A 203 -22.21 -33.54 11.55
C GLU A 203 -23.57 -33.88 10.92
N ARG A 204 -24.36 -32.87 10.58
CA ARG A 204 -25.62 -33.03 9.85
C ARG A 204 -25.44 -33.69 8.48
N LEU A 205 -24.40 -33.30 7.72
CA LEU A 205 -24.11 -33.91 6.44
C LEU A 205 -23.63 -35.36 6.58
N ILE A 206 -22.84 -35.68 7.59
CA ILE A 206 -22.45 -37.06 7.94
C ILE A 206 -23.69 -37.88 8.25
N THR A 207 -24.57 -37.39 9.11
CA THR A 207 -25.80 -38.07 9.49
C THR A 207 -26.73 -38.35 8.31
N LYS A 208 -26.76 -37.42 7.33
CA LYS A 208 -27.53 -37.58 6.10
C LYS A 208 -26.83 -38.47 5.02
N GLY A 209 -25.64 -39.00 5.31
CA GLY A 209 -24.85 -39.77 4.36
C GLY A 209 -24.32 -38.97 3.17
N LYS A 210 -24.29 -37.63 3.30
CA LYS A 210 -23.74 -36.68 2.30
C LYS A 210 -22.26 -36.36 2.53
N ALA A 211 -21.70 -36.77 3.65
CA ALA A 211 -20.29 -36.70 3.96
C ALA A 211 -19.85 -37.97 4.69
N TYR A 212 -18.56 -38.26 4.66
CA TYR A 212 -17.95 -39.37 5.35
C TYR A 212 -16.59 -39.01 5.88
N VAL A 213 -16.08 -39.77 6.87
CA VAL A 213 -14.74 -39.61 7.43
C VAL A 213 -13.79 -40.57 6.73
N ASP A 214 -12.72 -40.02 6.22
CA ASP A 214 -11.70 -40.75 5.44
C ASP A 214 -10.38 -40.78 6.21
N ALA A 215 -9.87 -42.00 6.43
CA ALA A 215 -8.58 -42.25 7.08
C ALA A 215 -7.47 -42.57 6.07
N THR A 216 -7.74 -42.39 4.78
CA THR A 216 -6.75 -42.64 3.70
C THR A 216 -5.61 -41.63 3.81
N PRO A 217 -4.33 -42.06 3.78
CA PRO A 217 -3.19 -41.17 3.77
C PRO A 217 -3.28 -40.11 2.67
N ARG A 218 -2.81 -38.90 2.94
CA ARG A 218 -2.98 -37.73 2.07
C ARG A 218 -2.51 -37.95 0.62
N GLU A 219 -1.35 -38.57 0.45
CA GLU A 219 -0.77 -38.78 -0.88
C GLU A 219 -1.60 -39.80 -1.68
N GLN A 220 -2.03 -40.90 -1.04
CA GLN A 220 -2.91 -41.87 -1.65
C GLN A 220 -4.27 -41.25 -2.00
N MET A 221 -4.88 -40.48 -1.10
CA MET A 221 -6.14 -39.79 -1.34
C MET A 221 -6.05 -38.84 -2.55
N GLN A 222 -4.93 -38.08 -2.68
CA GLN A 222 -4.71 -37.23 -3.83
C GLN A 222 -4.66 -38.03 -5.13
N LYS A 223 -3.93 -39.14 -5.16
CA LYS A 223 -3.85 -40.03 -6.32
C LYS A 223 -5.22 -40.62 -6.67
N GLU A 224 -5.93 -41.18 -5.68
CA GLU A 224 -7.28 -41.71 -5.86
C GLU A 224 -8.25 -40.69 -6.45
N ARG A 225 -8.21 -39.42 -5.95
CA ARG A 225 -9.02 -38.34 -6.53
C ARG A 225 -8.64 -38.01 -7.98
N MET A 226 -7.36 -38.05 -8.31
CA MET A 226 -6.91 -37.81 -9.69
C MET A 226 -7.38 -38.92 -10.63
N ASP A 227 -7.34 -40.15 -10.15
CA ASP A 227 -7.66 -41.35 -10.93
C ASP A 227 -9.17 -41.72 -10.91
N GLY A 228 -9.97 -41.04 -10.07
CA GLY A 228 -11.40 -41.31 -9.93
C GLY A 228 -11.70 -42.55 -9.08
N ILE A 229 -10.78 -42.99 -8.22
CA ILE A 229 -10.93 -44.19 -7.40
C ILE A 229 -11.61 -43.82 -6.08
N GLU A 230 -12.67 -44.54 -5.73
CA GLU A 230 -13.37 -44.34 -4.45
C GLU A 230 -12.51 -44.80 -3.27
N SER A 231 -12.51 -43.98 -2.20
CA SER A 231 -11.90 -44.39 -0.93
C SER A 231 -12.63 -45.58 -0.32
N LYS A 232 -11.87 -46.43 0.35
CA LYS A 232 -12.42 -47.58 1.12
C LYS A 232 -13.39 -47.11 2.20
N CYS A 233 -13.19 -45.90 2.72
CA CYS A 233 -14.02 -45.32 3.79
C CYS A 233 -15.33 -44.69 3.26
N ARG A 234 -15.48 -44.53 1.95
CA ARG A 234 -16.60 -43.82 1.33
C ARG A 234 -17.98 -44.38 1.70
N ASN A 235 -18.04 -45.69 1.91
CA ASN A 235 -19.26 -46.43 2.20
C ASN A 235 -19.35 -46.89 3.67
N ASN A 236 -18.54 -46.34 4.57
CA ASN A 236 -18.66 -46.57 6.00
C ASN A 236 -20.07 -46.19 6.50
N LYS A 237 -20.54 -46.91 7.52
CA LYS A 237 -21.82 -46.61 8.16
C LYS A 237 -21.80 -45.22 8.83
N VAL A 238 -22.97 -44.62 8.97
CA VAL A 238 -23.12 -43.30 9.58
C VAL A 238 -22.57 -43.31 11.02
N GLU A 239 -22.85 -44.36 11.78
CA GLU A 239 -22.40 -44.50 13.16
C GLU A 239 -20.86 -44.52 13.26
N GLU A 240 -20.19 -45.22 12.32
CA GLU A 240 -18.71 -45.25 12.28
C GLU A 240 -18.15 -43.87 11.92
N ASN A 241 -18.75 -43.19 10.93
CA ASN A 241 -18.36 -41.85 10.53
C ASN A 241 -18.52 -40.84 11.71
N LEU A 242 -19.61 -40.92 12.47
CA LEU A 242 -19.84 -40.08 13.63
C LEU A 242 -18.85 -40.36 14.75
N LEU A 243 -18.47 -41.65 14.95
CA LEU A 243 -17.42 -42.03 15.93
C LEU A 243 -16.08 -41.39 15.51
N LEU A 244 -15.66 -41.58 14.26
CA LEU A 244 -14.42 -41.00 13.75
C LEU A 244 -14.43 -39.46 13.76
N TRP A 245 -15.59 -38.84 13.52
CA TRP A 245 -15.75 -37.38 13.65
C TRP A 245 -15.49 -36.91 15.08
N LYS A 246 -15.98 -37.61 16.09
CA LYS A 246 -15.69 -37.31 17.49
C LYS A 246 -14.20 -37.47 17.81
N GLU A 247 -13.56 -38.51 17.29
CA GLU A 247 -12.11 -38.71 17.39
C GLU A 247 -11.31 -37.55 16.77
N MET A 248 -11.77 -37.02 15.62
CA MET A 248 -11.17 -35.83 15.01
C MET A 248 -11.34 -34.60 15.89
N ILE A 249 -12.52 -34.34 16.47
CA ILE A 249 -12.80 -33.19 17.31
C ILE A 249 -11.86 -33.14 18.52
N VAL A 250 -11.56 -34.29 19.16
CA VAL A 250 -10.64 -34.35 20.28
C VAL A 250 -9.18 -34.47 19.84
N ALA A 251 -8.93 -34.62 18.53
CA ALA A 251 -7.60 -34.85 17.94
C ALA A 251 -6.88 -36.08 18.56
N SER A 252 -7.58 -37.22 18.70
CA SER A 252 -6.94 -38.47 19.05
C SER A 252 -5.91 -38.90 18.00
N GLU A 253 -5.03 -39.86 18.33
CA GLU A 253 -4.04 -40.39 17.39
C GLU A 253 -4.68 -40.87 16.07
N ARG A 254 -5.85 -41.49 16.16
CA ARG A 254 -6.64 -41.92 14.99
C ARG A 254 -7.30 -40.73 14.30
N GLY A 255 -7.88 -39.80 15.07
CA GLY A 255 -8.58 -38.64 14.56
C GLY A 255 -7.70 -37.69 13.74
N ILE A 256 -6.45 -37.51 14.17
CA ILE A 256 -5.47 -36.67 13.45
C ILE A 256 -5.17 -37.17 12.04
N GLN A 257 -5.27 -38.49 11.80
CA GLN A 257 -5.04 -39.12 10.51
C GLN A 257 -6.25 -38.99 9.57
N CYS A 258 -7.41 -38.55 10.08
CA CYS A 258 -8.67 -38.49 9.34
C CYS A 258 -8.96 -37.09 8.79
N CYS A 259 -9.83 -37.07 7.77
CA CYS A 259 -10.46 -35.85 7.28
C CYS A 259 -11.94 -36.14 6.95
N VAL A 260 -12.80 -35.11 7.00
CA VAL A 260 -14.18 -35.23 6.50
C VAL A 260 -14.18 -34.90 5.03
N ARG A 261 -14.83 -35.75 4.23
CA ARG A 261 -15.02 -35.53 2.78
C ARG A 261 -16.49 -35.49 2.42
N GLY A 262 -16.82 -34.59 1.47
CA GLY A 262 -18.14 -34.62 0.85
C GLY A 262 -18.31 -35.85 -0.01
N LYS A 263 -19.47 -36.52 0.06
CA LYS A 263 -19.82 -37.66 -0.79
C LYS A 263 -20.52 -37.18 -2.04
N LEU A 264 -19.72 -36.77 -3.06
CA LEU A 264 -20.25 -36.19 -4.30
C LEU A 264 -20.22 -37.22 -5.45
N ASP A 265 -19.24 -37.08 -6.36
CA ASP A 265 -19.10 -38.02 -7.47
C ASP A 265 -17.63 -38.23 -7.84
N MET A 266 -17.09 -39.43 -7.60
CA MET A 266 -15.70 -39.73 -7.89
C MET A 266 -15.41 -39.91 -9.39
N GLN A 267 -16.46 -40.06 -10.23
CA GLN A 267 -16.33 -40.20 -11.67
C GLN A 267 -16.54 -38.90 -12.43
N ASP A 268 -16.87 -37.81 -11.73
CA ASP A 268 -17.08 -36.51 -12.37
C ASP A 268 -15.82 -36.05 -13.13
N PRO A 269 -15.94 -35.60 -14.40
CA PRO A 269 -14.83 -34.99 -15.14
C PRO A 269 -14.20 -33.81 -14.40
N ASN A 270 -15.01 -33.04 -13.71
CA ASN A 270 -14.56 -31.95 -12.86
C ASN A 270 -13.99 -32.49 -11.54
N LYS A 271 -12.68 -32.54 -11.45
CA LYS A 271 -11.95 -33.07 -10.28
C LYS A 271 -12.29 -32.39 -8.98
N SER A 272 -12.82 -31.14 -9.01
CA SER A 272 -13.26 -30.44 -7.80
C SER A 272 -14.47 -31.12 -7.14
N LEU A 273 -15.28 -31.85 -7.91
CA LEU A 273 -16.46 -32.60 -7.45
C LEU A 273 -16.12 -34.01 -6.95
N ARG A 274 -14.87 -34.47 -7.11
CA ARG A 274 -14.43 -35.80 -6.65
C ARG A 274 -14.17 -35.80 -5.15
N ASP A 275 -15.22 -35.95 -4.38
CA ASP A 275 -15.23 -36.04 -2.91
C ASP A 275 -14.23 -35.08 -2.23
N PRO A 276 -14.50 -33.76 -2.26
CA PRO A 276 -13.61 -32.76 -1.69
C PRO A 276 -13.50 -32.87 -0.15
N VAL A 277 -12.37 -32.44 0.39
CA VAL A 277 -12.18 -32.38 1.86
C VAL A 277 -12.95 -31.19 2.42
N TYR A 278 -13.78 -31.44 3.43
CA TYR A 278 -14.57 -30.46 4.16
C TYR A 278 -13.90 -30.02 5.47
N TYR A 279 -13.36 -30.98 6.24
CA TYR A 279 -12.70 -30.73 7.52
C TYR A 279 -11.38 -31.51 7.62
N ARG A 280 -10.43 -30.93 8.34
CA ARG A 280 -9.13 -31.51 8.68
C ARG A 280 -8.77 -31.21 10.12
N CYS A 281 -7.95 -32.05 10.75
CA CYS A 281 -7.35 -31.76 12.03
C CYS A 281 -6.15 -30.80 11.86
N ASN A 282 -6.04 -29.85 12.78
CA ASN A 282 -4.88 -29.01 12.96
C ASN A 282 -4.74 -28.68 14.44
N PRO A 283 -3.68 -29.15 15.12
CA PRO A 283 -3.47 -28.92 16.54
C PRO A 283 -2.94 -27.52 16.88
N ASP A 284 -2.49 -26.74 15.88
CA ASP A 284 -1.93 -25.41 16.11
C ASP A 284 -3.00 -24.48 16.70
N PRO A 285 -2.63 -23.63 17.68
CA PRO A 285 -3.55 -22.67 18.26
C PRO A 285 -3.97 -21.61 17.24
N HIS A 286 -5.25 -21.35 17.16
CA HIS A 286 -5.81 -20.32 16.28
C HIS A 286 -5.63 -18.92 16.88
N HIS A 287 -5.28 -17.93 16.07
CA HIS A 287 -4.95 -16.57 16.52
C HIS A 287 -6.08 -15.85 17.27
N ARG A 288 -7.38 -16.21 17.04
CA ARG A 288 -8.54 -15.63 17.74
C ARG A 288 -9.15 -16.54 18.80
N VAL A 289 -9.32 -17.82 18.50
CA VAL A 289 -10.04 -18.76 19.38
C VAL A 289 -9.10 -19.71 20.15
N GLY A 290 -7.79 -19.54 20.00
CA GLY A 290 -6.77 -20.34 20.68
C GLY A 290 -6.91 -21.84 20.40
N SER A 291 -6.76 -22.67 21.41
CA SER A 291 -6.83 -24.14 21.31
C SER A 291 -8.23 -24.72 21.49
N LYS A 292 -9.29 -23.89 21.38
CA LYS A 292 -10.68 -24.33 21.56
C LYS A 292 -11.09 -25.38 20.52
N TYR A 293 -10.62 -25.25 19.29
CA TYR A 293 -10.88 -26.20 18.20
C TYR A 293 -9.60 -26.88 17.79
N LYS A 294 -9.71 -28.12 17.34
CA LYS A 294 -8.62 -28.92 16.77
C LYS A 294 -8.96 -29.44 15.38
N VAL A 295 -10.19 -29.17 14.93
CA VAL A 295 -10.68 -29.44 13.57
C VAL A 295 -11.08 -28.13 12.94
N TYR A 296 -10.72 -27.94 11.67
CA TYR A 296 -10.96 -26.72 10.93
C TYR A 296 -11.58 -27.03 9.57
N PRO A 297 -12.59 -26.24 9.14
CA PRO A 297 -13.16 -26.40 7.83
C PRO A 297 -12.15 -25.99 6.76
N THR A 298 -12.30 -26.52 5.57
CA THR A 298 -11.60 -26.00 4.39
C THR A 298 -12.35 -24.78 3.85
N TYR A 299 -11.64 -23.94 3.10
CA TYR A 299 -12.25 -22.80 2.39
C TYR A 299 -13.46 -23.23 1.54
N ASP A 300 -13.33 -24.34 0.79
CA ASP A 300 -14.38 -24.82 -0.10
C ASP A 300 -15.66 -25.23 0.64
N PHE A 301 -15.57 -25.63 1.91
CA PHE A 301 -16.73 -25.94 2.76
C PHE A 301 -17.27 -24.71 3.48
N ALA A 302 -16.40 -23.87 4.05
CA ALA A 302 -16.79 -22.73 4.86
C ALA A 302 -17.35 -21.57 4.01
N CYS A 303 -16.72 -21.26 2.88
CA CYS A 303 -17.08 -20.08 2.08
C CYS A 303 -18.55 -20.08 1.61
N PRO A 304 -19.08 -21.14 0.98
CA PRO A 304 -20.50 -21.19 0.59
C PRO A 304 -21.43 -21.07 1.78
N PHE A 305 -21.13 -21.74 2.89
CA PHE A 305 -21.93 -21.67 4.12
C PHE A 305 -22.01 -20.23 4.64
N VAL A 306 -20.86 -19.60 4.88
CA VAL A 306 -20.81 -18.26 5.46
C VAL A 306 -21.37 -17.21 4.50
N ASP A 307 -21.11 -17.32 3.20
CA ASP A 307 -21.73 -16.44 2.18
C ASP A 307 -23.26 -16.48 2.27
N SER A 308 -23.84 -17.67 2.42
CA SER A 308 -25.29 -17.82 2.53
C SER A 308 -25.84 -17.26 3.83
N VAL A 309 -25.19 -17.52 4.97
CA VAL A 309 -25.63 -17.11 6.31
C VAL A 309 -25.51 -15.59 6.50
N GLU A 310 -24.41 -14.97 6.02
CA GLU A 310 -24.21 -13.51 6.08
C GLU A 310 -25.11 -12.73 5.12
N GLY A 311 -25.91 -13.43 4.29
CA GLY A 311 -26.80 -12.77 3.34
C GLY A 311 -26.08 -12.21 2.11
N ILE A 312 -24.88 -12.70 1.79
CA ILE A 312 -24.16 -12.33 0.56
C ILE A 312 -25.02 -12.66 -0.64
N THR A 313 -25.29 -11.69 -1.50
CA THR A 313 -26.07 -11.87 -2.70
C THR A 313 -25.22 -12.30 -3.88
N HIS A 314 -24.04 -11.69 -4.03
CA HIS A 314 -23.11 -11.96 -5.10
C HIS A 314 -21.71 -12.21 -4.54
N ALA A 315 -21.14 -13.35 -4.86
CA ALA A 315 -19.77 -13.71 -4.52
C ALA A 315 -18.85 -13.44 -5.72
N LEU A 316 -18.07 -12.36 -5.65
CA LEU A 316 -17.03 -12.09 -6.65
C LEU A 316 -15.88 -13.07 -6.45
N ARG A 317 -15.55 -13.86 -7.48
CA ARG A 317 -14.49 -14.87 -7.44
C ARG A 317 -13.56 -14.72 -8.65
N SER A 318 -12.29 -15.04 -8.45
CA SER A 318 -11.33 -15.13 -9.55
C SER A 318 -11.71 -16.26 -10.51
N SER A 319 -11.59 -16.04 -11.81
CA SER A 319 -11.80 -17.06 -12.85
C SER A 319 -10.88 -18.29 -12.71
N GLU A 320 -9.80 -18.18 -11.93
CA GLU A 320 -8.97 -19.34 -11.53
C GLU A 320 -9.74 -20.37 -10.69
N TYR A 321 -10.86 -19.99 -10.09
CA TYR A 321 -11.75 -20.85 -9.32
C TYR A 321 -12.94 -21.38 -10.13
N HIS A 322 -12.96 -21.19 -11.45
CA HIS A 322 -14.07 -21.57 -12.31
C HIS A 322 -14.53 -23.01 -12.08
N ASP A 323 -13.60 -23.96 -12.09
CA ASP A 323 -13.90 -25.37 -11.88
C ASP A 323 -14.57 -25.67 -10.52
N ARG A 324 -14.31 -24.82 -9.51
CA ARG A 324 -14.89 -24.95 -8.17
C ARG A 324 -16.27 -24.30 -8.02
N ASN A 325 -16.81 -23.65 -9.05
CA ASN A 325 -18.13 -23.05 -8.95
C ASN A 325 -19.22 -24.12 -8.86
N ALA A 326 -19.09 -25.23 -9.61
CA ALA A 326 -19.99 -26.36 -9.51
C ALA A 326 -19.97 -26.98 -8.10
N GLN A 327 -18.78 -27.12 -7.51
CA GLN A 327 -18.60 -27.58 -6.13
C GLN A 327 -19.27 -26.64 -5.12
N TYR A 328 -19.11 -25.33 -5.27
CA TYR A 328 -19.70 -24.31 -4.40
C TYR A 328 -21.23 -24.44 -4.37
N TYR A 329 -21.88 -24.55 -5.54
CA TYR A 329 -23.32 -24.73 -5.64
C TYR A 329 -23.78 -26.08 -5.12
N ARG A 330 -23.04 -27.15 -5.40
CA ARG A 330 -23.36 -28.50 -4.91
C ARG A 330 -23.33 -28.54 -3.38
N ILE A 331 -22.35 -27.89 -2.75
CA ILE A 331 -22.24 -27.83 -1.28
C ILE A 331 -23.42 -27.05 -0.70
N LEU A 332 -23.83 -25.92 -1.29
CA LEU A 332 -25.02 -25.18 -0.87
C LEU A 332 -26.30 -26.02 -0.96
N ASP A 333 -26.47 -26.78 -2.06
CA ASP A 333 -27.62 -27.66 -2.24
C ASP A 333 -27.64 -28.79 -1.19
N ASP A 334 -26.48 -29.40 -0.90
CA ASP A 334 -26.38 -30.46 0.11
C ASP A 334 -26.64 -29.94 1.53
N MET A 335 -26.22 -28.72 1.83
CA MET A 335 -26.49 -28.02 3.10
C MET A 335 -27.96 -27.56 3.21
N GLY A 336 -28.68 -27.41 2.10
CA GLY A 336 -30.04 -26.87 2.04
C GLY A 336 -30.07 -25.36 2.31
N LEU A 337 -29.06 -24.62 1.84
CA LEU A 337 -28.90 -23.19 2.06
C LEU A 337 -29.27 -22.38 0.82
N ARG A 338 -29.50 -21.07 1.03
CA ARG A 338 -29.77 -20.11 -0.03
C ARG A 338 -28.61 -20.03 -1.00
N LYS A 339 -28.90 -20.07 -2.30
CA LYS A 339 -27.89 -19.92 -3.36
C LYS A 339 -27.41 -18.46 -3.43
N VAL A 340 -26.09 -18.33 -3.54
CA VAL A 340 -25.39 -17.06 -3.75
C VAL A 340 -24.96 -16.99 -5.19
N GLN A 341 -25.16 -15.85 -5.87
CA GLN A 341 -24.73 -15.70 -7.25
C GLN A 341 -23.21 -15.53 -7.33
N ILE A 342 -22.56 -16.34 -8.15
CA ILE A 342 -21.13 -16.16 -8.42
C ILE A 342 -20.95 -15.22 -9.61
N TYR A 343 -20.06 -14.24 -9.44
CA TYR A 343 -19.61 -13.37 -10.50
C TYR A 343 -18.08 -13.49 -10.66
N GLU A 344 -17.64 -13.89 -11.85
CA GLU A 344 -16.23 -14.15 -12.10
C GLU A 344 -15.52 -12.95 -12.70
N PHE A 345 -14.29 -12.73 -12.28
CA PHE A 345 -13.38 -11.75 -12.85
C PHE A 345 -11.97 -12.34 -13.00
N SER A 346 -11.18 -11.85 -13.95
CA SER A 346 -9.78 -12.23 -14.07
C SER A 346 -8.94 -11.60 -13.00
N ARG A 347 -8.05 -12.37 -12.38
CA ARG A 347 -7.03 -11.87 -11.46
C ARG A 347 -6.09 -10.91 -12.20
N LEU A 348 -5.57 -9.93 -11.48
CA LEU A 348 -4.55 -9.03 -12.00
C LEU A 348 -3.19 -9.75 -11.97
N ASN A 349 -2.62 -9.98 -13.14
CA ASN A 349 -1.29 -10.55 -13.33
C ASN A 349 -0.38 -9.52 -13.98
N MET A 350 0.79 -9.28 -13.37
CA MET A 350 1.79 -8.34 -13.85
C MET A 350 3.04 -9.08 -14.29
N VAL A 351 3.72 -8.59 -15.33
CA VAL A 351 5.03 -9.10 -15.75
C VAL A 351 6.06 -8.98 -14.63
N TYR A 352 7.08 -9.84 -14.62
CA TYR A 352 8.18 -9.86 -13.66
C TYR A 352 7.75 -9.95 -12.18
N THR A 353 6.53 -10.42 -11.91
CA THR A 353 5.91 -10.32 -10.59
C THR A 353 5.56 -11.69 -10.02
N LEU A 354 5.96 -11.91 -8.77
CA LEU A 354 5.53 -13.05 -7.97
C LEU A 354 4.40 -12.62 -7.04
N LEU A 355 3.31 -13.38 -7.04
CA LEU A 355 2.17 -13.17 -6.13
C LEU A 355 2.02 -14.31 -5.12
N SER A 356 2.91 -15.32 -5.18
CA SER A 356 2.91 -16.42 -4.21
C SER A 356 3.49 -15.96 -2.88
N LYS A 357 2.68 -15.96 -1.82
CA LYS A 357 3.09 -15.59 -0.46
C LYS A 357 4.34 -16.35 0.00
N ARG A 358 4.43 -17.66 -0.27
CA ARG A 358 5.59 -18.49 0.07
C ARG A 358 6.86 -18.00 -0.62
N LYS A 359 6.78 -17.62 -1.90
CA LYS A 359 7.93 -17.10 -2.65
C LYS A 359 8.33 -15.70 -2.16
N LEU A 360 7.36 -14.82 -1.87
CA LEU A 360 7.63 -13.49 -1.29
C LEU A 360 8.26 -13.60 0.10
N LEU A 361 7.76 -14.50 0.96
CA LEU A 361 8.35 -14.77 2.27
C LEU A 361 9.81 -15.21 2.17
N TRP A 362 10.14 -16.02 1.16
CA TRP A 362 11.52 -16.44 0.90
C TRP A 362 12.45 -15.24 0.70
N PHE A 363 12.03 -14.21 -0.07
CA PHE A 363 12.84 -13.00 -0.26
C PHE A 363 13.09 -12.26 1.06
N VAL A 364 12.10 -12.17 1.93
CA VAL A 364 12.23 -11.53 3.25
C VAL A 364 13.18 -12.33 4.13
N GLN A 365 12.97 -13.64 4.23
CA GLN A 365 13.78 -14.53 5.09
C GLN A 365 15.25 -14.64 4.66
N ASN A 366 15.53 -14.49 3.36
CA ASN A 366 16.89 -14.53 2.81
C ASN A 366 17.52 -13.14 2.65
N GLY A 367 16.95 -12.09 3.23
CA GLY A 367 17.49 -10.73 3.23
C GLY A 367 17.66 -10.11 1.83
N LYS A 368 16.88 -10.59 0.83
CA LYS A 368 16.91 -10.05 -0.53
C LYS A 368 16.11 -8.74 -0.66
N VAL A 369 15.26 -8.48 0.30
CA VAL A 369 14.43 -7.27 0.45
C VAL A 369 14.43 -6.84 1.92
N GLU A 370 14.09 -5.56 2.18
CA GLU A 370 14.09 -4.99 3.54
C GLU A 370 12.91 -5.51 4.40
N GLY A 371 11.78 -5.82 3.77
CA GLY A 371 10.57 -6.27 4.44
C GLY A 371 9.40 -6.40 3.46
N TRP A 372 8.19 -6.53 4.00
CA TRP A 372 6.97 -6.64 3.20
C TRP A 372 6.55 -5.32 2.53
N ASP A 373 7.05 -4.20 3.01
CA ASP A 373 6.87 -2.85 2.45
C ASP A 373 8.00 -2.43 1.49
N ASP A 374 8.88 -3.37 1.12
CA ASP A 374 9.98 -3.10 0.17
C ASP A 374 9.41 -2.59 -1.17
N PRO A 375 9.95 -1.51 -1.75
CA PRO A 375 9.46 -0.92 -3.01
C PRO A 375 9.50 -1.83 -4.23
N ARG A 376 10.22 -2.94 -4.16
CA ARG A 376 10.29 -3.98 -5.21
C ARG A 376 9.18 -5.02 -5.09
N PHE A 377 8.46 -5.06 -3.96
CA PHE A 377 7.35 -5.98 -3.75
C PHE A 377 6.05 -5.46 -4.38
N PRO A 378 5.20 -6.38 -4.89
CA PRO A 378 3.88 -6.05 -5.43
C PRO A 378 2.83 -5.87 -4.32
N THR A 379 3.23 -5.73 -3.07
CA THR A 379 2.33 -5.44 -1.95
C THR A 379 1.79 -4.02 -2.03
N VAL A 380 0.62 -3.75 -1.47
CA VAL A 380 0.05 -2.39 -1.41
C VAL A 380 1.05 -1.43 -0.77
N GLN A 381 1.64 -1.82 0.36
CA GLN A 381 2.62 -0.99 1.07
C GLN A 381 3.88 -0.76 0.23
N GLY A 382 4.41 -1.79 -0.45
CA GLY A 382 5.59 -1.68 -1.29
C GLY A 382 5.40 -0.75 -2.48
N ILE A 383 4.29 -0.91 -3.23
CA ILE A 383 4.04 -0.05 -4.40
C ILE A 383 3.72 1.40 -4.02
N VAL A 384 3.04 1.63 -2.89
CA VAL A 384 2.82 2.98 -2.35
C VAL A 384 4.14 3.59 -1.87
N ARG A 385 4.99 2.82 -1.19
CA ARG A 385 6.33 3.26 -0.80
C ARG A 385 7.23 3.57 -2.00
N ARG A 386 7.01 2.90 -3.14
CA ARG A 386 7.68 3.24 -4.42
C ARG A 386 7.13 4.52 -5.06
N GLY A 387 6.02 5.08 -4.58
CA GLY A 387 5.44 6.34 -5.05
C GLY A 387 4.21 6.20 -5.95
N LEU A 388 3.57 5.03 -5.96
CA LEU A 388 2.28 4.87 -6.63
C LEU A 388 1.17 5.59 -5.84
N LYS A 389 0.37 6.38 -6.53
CA LYS A 389 -0.87 6.95 -5.99
C LYS A 389 -2.00 5.92 -6.09
N ILE A 390 -2.80 5.82 -5.05
CA ILE A 390 -3.92 4.86 -5.01
C ILE A 390 -4.93 5.16 -6.13
N GLU A 391 -5.14 6.43 -6.45
CA GLU A 391 -6.00 6.84 -7.55
C GLU A 391 -5.53 6.29 -8.90
N ALA A 392 -4.21 6.15 -9.11
CA ALA A 392 -3.66 5.53 -10.31
C ALA A 392 -3.97 4.04 -10.37
N LEU A 393 -3.86 3.34 -9.25
CA LEU A 393 -4.19 1.93 -9.14
C LEU A 393 -5.68 1.68 -9.39
N ILE A 394 -6.55 2.50 -8.79
CA ILE A 394 -8.00 2.44 -8.99
C ILE A 394 -8.34 2.66 -10.47
N GLN A 395 -7.82 3.72 -11.10
CA GLN A 395 -8.04 3.99 -12.52
C GLN A 395 -7.57 2.84 -13.40
N PHE A 396 -6.38 2.29 -13.12
CA PHE A 396 -5.82 1.17 -13.87
C PHE A 396 -6.71 -0.08 -13.79
N ILE A 397 -7.19 -0.42 -12.59
CA ILE A 397 -8.04 -1.60 -12.37
C ILE A 397 -9.42 -1.41 -13.03
N LEU A 398 -10.02 -0.24 -12.86
CA LEU A 398 -11.34 0.04 -13.45
C LEU A 398 -11.30 0.10 -14.98
N GLN A 399 -10.20 0.58 -15.58
CA GLN A 399 -10.03 0.54 -17.05
C GLN A 399 -9.94 -0.88 -17.61
N GLN A 400 -9.51 -1.87 -16.84
CA GLN A 400 -9.51 -3.27 -17.25
C GLN A 400 -10.88 -3.92 -17.14
N GLY A 401 -11.71 -3.38 -16.25
CA GLY A 401 -13.02 -3.91 -15.99
C GLY A 401 -13.04 -5.30 -15.36
N ALA A 402 -14.21 -5.93 -15.36
CA ALA A 402 -14.42 -7.28 -14.89
C ALA A 402 -14.25 -8.32 -16.01
N SER A 403 -13.34 -8.08 -16.95
CA SER A 403 -12.99 -9.08 -17.98
C SER A 403 -12.59 -10.40 -17.34
N LYS A 404 -13.02 -11.51 -17.94
CA LYS A 404 -12.64 -12.87 -17.53
C LYS A 404 -11.31 -13.31 -18.16
N ASN A 405 -10.80 -12.58 -19.14
CA ASN A 405 -9.56 -12.92 -19.84
C ASN A 405 -8.36 -12.68 -18.92
N ILE A 406 -7.55 -13.70 -18.76
CA ILE A 406 -6.30 -13.63 -17.99
C ILE A 406 -5.24 -13.01 -18.88
N ASN A 407 -5.00 -11.71 -18.70
CA ASN A 407 -3.97 -10.98 -19.43
C ASN A 407 -2.78 -10.70 -18.51
N LEU A 408 -1.58 -10.89 -19.05
CA LEU A 408 -0.36 -10.47 -18.40
C LEU A 408 -0.13 -8.99 -18.71
N MET A 409 -0.14 -8.13 -17.68
CA MET A 409 -0.12 -6.69 -17.81
C MET A 409 1.28 -6.12 -17.60
N GLU A 410 1.63 -5.10 -18.40
CA GLU A 410 2.88 -4.35 -18.23
C GLU A 410 2.72 -3.27 -17.15
N TRP A 411 3.75 -3.11 -16.31
CA TRP A 411 3.80 -2.08 -15.28
C TRP A 411 3.79 -0.66 -15.86
N ASP A 412 4.34 -0.46 -17.05
CA ASP A 412 4.47 0.85 -17.69
C ASP A 412 3.13 1.55 -17.88
N LYS A 413 2.05 0.80 -18.12
CA LYS A 413 0.69 1.37 -18.21
C LYS A 413 0.24 1.97 -16.89
N LEU A 414 0.49 1.27 -15.77
CA LEU A 414 0.16 1.75 -14.43
C LEU A 414 0.99 2.99 -14.08
N TRP A 415 2.30 2.96 -14.33
CA TRP A 415 3.19 4.09 -14.06
C TRP A 415 2.88 5.30 -14.94
N THR A 416 2.45 5.11 -16.19
CA THR A 416 1.97 6.19 -17.06
C THR A 416 0.73 6.89 -16.48
N ILE A 417 -0.21 6.13 -15.91
CA ILE A 417 -1.39 6.71 -15.23
C ILE A 417 -0.93 7.48 -13.99
N ASN A 418 -0.02 6.90 -13.19
CA ASN A 418 0.53 7.53 -12.01
C ASN A 418 1.19 8.88 -12.33
N LYS A 419 2.01 8.91 -13.39
CA LYS A 419 2.65 10.14 -13.86
C LYS A 419 1.63 11.22 -14.21
N LYS A 420 0.54 10.88 -14.91
CA LYS A 420 -0.52 11.86 -15.26
C LYS A 420 -1.18 12.49 -14.02
N ILE A 421 -1.17 11.78 -12.89
CA ILE A 421 -1.72 12.27 -11.62
C ILE A 421 -0.71 13.15 -10.89
N ILE A 422 0.56 12.73 -10.83
CA ILE A 422 1.57 13.44 -10.03
C ILE A 422 2.17 14.65 -10.74
N ASP A 423 2.43 14.58 -12.05
CA ASP A 423 3.13 15.65 -12.82
C ASP A 423 2.49 17.04 -12.67
N PRO A 424 1.14 17.19 -12.74
CA PRO A 424 0.52 18.51 -12.67
C PRO A 424 0.67 19.23 -11.33
N ILE A 425 0.98 18.52 -10.26
CA ILE A 425 0.90 19.04 -8.88
C ILE A 425 2.20 18.91 -8.09
N CYS A 426 3.17 18.06 -8.54
CA CYS A 426 4.36 17.81 -7.72
C CYS A 426 5.33 19.00 -7.73
N PRO A 427 5.88 19.37 -6.56
CA PRO A 427 6.92 20.37 -6.44
C PRO A 427 8.17 20.00 -7.26
N ARG A 428 8.81 21.00 -7.86
CA ARG A 428 10.02 20.84 -8.67
C ARG A 428 11.24 21.32 -7.91
N HIS A 429 12.23 20.46 -7.86
CA HIS A 429 13.51 20.67 -7.20
C HIS A 429 14.64 20.42 -8.18
N THR A 430 15.83 20.91 -7.83
CA THR A 430 17.03 20.72 -8.62
C THR A 430 18.01 19.83 -7.88
N ALA A 431 18.63 18.87 -8.60
CA ALA A 431 19.71 18.06 -8.08
C ALA A 431 20.83 17.92 -9.14
N VAL A 432 22.04 17.79 -8.66
CA VAL A 432 23.25 17.52 -9.46
C VAL A 432 23.88 16.25 -8.93
N ILE A 433 24.22 15.31 -9.82
CA ILE A 433 24.90 14.06 -9.45
C ILE A 433 26.29 14.41 -8.89
N GLU A 434 26.62 13.83 -7.75
CA GLU A 434 27.85 14.17 -7.05
C GLU A 434 29.09 13.63 -7.76
N GLU A 435 28.98 12.48 -8.37
CA GLU A 435 30.07 11.87 -9.13
C GLU A 435 30.44 12.73 -10.34
N ARG A 436 31.69 13.18 -10.39
CA ARG A 436 32.27 13.95 -11.50
C ARG A 436 31.52 15.26 -11.82
N ARG A 437 30.78 15.85 -10.86
CA ARG A 437 30.18 17.17 -11.06
C ARG A 437 31.21 18.21 -11.48
N VAL A 438 30.83 19.15 -12.29
CA VAL A 438 31.71 20.16 -12.87
C VAL A 438 31.36 21.53 -12.32
N ILE A 439 32.38 22.27 -11.89
CA ILE A 439 32.22 23.67 -11.50
C ILE A 439 32.11 24.55 -12.76
N PHE A 440 31.16 25.47 -12.77
CA PHE A 440 31.03 26.48 -13.81
C PHE A 440 31.16 27.86 -13.18
N THR A 441 32.20 28.61 -13.57
CA THR A 441 32.47 29.98 -13.09
C THR A 441 31.94 30.99 -14.10
N LEU A 442 31.08 31.88 -13.62
CA LEU A 442 30.48 32.99 -14.38
C LEU A 442 31.28 34.28 -14.08
N ILE A 443 32.09 34.75 -15.04
CA ILE A 443 33.04 35.88 -14.84
C ILE A 443 32.29 37.16 -14.43
N ASN A 444 31.15 37.42 -15.06
CA ASN A 444 30.27 38.55 -14.75
C ASN A 444 29.08 38.16 -13.86
N GLY A 445 29.20 37.04 -13.15
CA GLY A 445 28.21 36.63 -12.14
C GLY A 445 28.21 37.56 -10.92
N PRO A 446 27.26 37.35 -10.00
CA PRO A 446 27.12 38.22 -8.82
C PRO A 446 28.35 38.09 -7.93
N GLU A 447 28.91 39.23 -7.52
CA GLU A 447 30.05 39.32 -6.55
C GLU A 447 29.68 38.71 -5.19
N HIS A 448 28.43 38.93 -4.77
CA HIS A 448 27.88 38.37 -3.53
C HIS A 448 26.67 37.50 -3.83
N PRO A 449 26.53 36.35 -3.18
CA PRO A 449 25.35 35.52 -3.34
C PRO A 449 24.08 36.28 -2.97
N PHE A 450 23.02 36.07 -3.76
CA PHE A 450 21.68 36.62 -3.46
C PHE A 450 20.61 35.57 -3.69
N VAL A 451 19.47 35.74 -3.03
CA VAL A 451 18.35 34.78 -3.09
C VAL A 451 17.17 35.36 -3.87
N ARG A 452 16.57 34.55 -4.73
CA ARG A 452 15.26 34.81 -5.33
C ARG A 452 14.25 33.76 -4.88
N VAL A 453 13.01 34.21 -4.72
CA VAL A 453 11.89 33.32 -4.47
C VAL A 453 11.24 32.94 -5.79
N LEU A 454 11.19 31.65 -6.08
CA LEU A 454 10.63 31.08 -7.31
C LEU A 454 9.47 30.14 -7.00
N PRO A 455 8.45 30.00 -7.86
CA PRO A 455 7.43 28.99 -7.70
C PRO A 455 8.04 27.58 -7.82
N ARG A 456 7.68 26.66 -6.93
CA ARG A 456 8.09 25.26 -7.05
C ARG A 456 7.46 24.56 -8.25
N HIS A 457 6.35 25.10 -8.77
CA HIS A 457 5.71 24.60 -9.99
C HIS A 457 5.09 25.76 -10.77
N LYS A 458 5.50 25.94 -12.06
CA LYS A 458 5.10 27.10 -12.87
C LYS A 458 3.60 27.19 -13.18
N LYS A 459 2.85 26.07 -13.04
CA LYS A 459 1.42 25.98 -13.39
C LYS A 459 0.53 25.60 -12.21
N PHE A 460 1.09 25.38 -11.02
CA PHE A 460 0.35 24.95 -9.84
C PHE A 460 0.84 25.72 -8.59
N GLU A 461 0.13 26.75 -8.22
CA GLU A 461 0.46 27.60 -7.07
C GLU A 461 0.46 26.84 -5.75
N GLY A 462 -0.37 25.78 -5.62
CA GLY A 462 -0.43 24.93 -4.44
C GLY A 462 0.87 24.20 -4.09
N ALA A 463 1.85 24.13 -5.01
CA ALA A 463 3.19 23.63 -4.74
C ALA A 463 4.03 24.58 -3.88
N GLY A 464 3.59 25.85 -3.73
CA GLY A 464 4.30 26.88 -3.00
C GLY A 464 5.57 27.38 -3.69
N ASN A 465 6.43 28.05 -2.92
CA ASN A 465 7.64 28.68 -3.42
C ASN A 465 8.91 27.98 -2.89
N LYS A 466 10.02 28.18 -3.62
CA LYS A 466 11.38 27.76 -3.23
C LYS A 466 12.33 28.97 -3.25
N ALA A 467 13.29 28.98 -2.37
CA ALA A 467 14.43 29.90 -2.41
C ALA A 467 15.48 29.33 -3.37
N ALA A 468 15.98 30.16 -4.28
CA ALA A 468 17.09 29.82 -5.17
C ALA A 468 18.22 30.82 -4.94
N THR A 469 19.42 30.32 -4.59
CA THR A 469 20.62 31.14 -4.35
C THR A 469 21.42 31.27 -5.64
N TYR A 470 21.73 32.49 -6.01
CA TYR A 470 22.50 32.84 -7.21
C TYR A 470 23.90 33.27 -6.80
N THR A 471 24.90 32.68 -7.42
CA THR A 471 26.33 32.93 -7.16
C THR A 471 27.11 32.84 -8.45
N ASN A 472 28.31 33.42 -8.49
CA ASN A 472 29.20 33.35 -9.66
C ASN A 472 29.85 31.96 -9.86
N ARG A 473 29.66 31.01 -8.94
CA ARG A 473 30.15 29.62 -9.06
C ARG A 473 28.99 28.67 -8.87
N ILE A 474 28.80 27.79 -9.82
CA ILE A 474 27.70 26.81 -9.79
C ILE A 474 28.19 25.41 -10.18
N TRP A 475 27.47 24.41 -9.70
CA TRP A 475 27.67 22.99 -10.04
C TRP A 475 26.76 22.57 -11.18
N LEU A 476 27.31 21.85 -12.13
CA LEU A 476 26.61 21.18 -13.23
C LEU A 476 26.79 19.68 -13.19
N ASP A 477 25.83 18.93 -13.71
CA ASP A 477 26.01 17.51 -14.01
C ASP A 477 27.14 17.33 -15.04
N TYR A 478 27.96 16.31 -14.87
CA TYR A 478 29.05 15.98 -15.78
C TYR A 478 28.55 15.77 -17.23
N ALA A 479 27.42 15.08 -17.39
CA ALA A 479 26.83 14.84 -18.71
C ALA A 479 26.50 16.16 -19.45
N ASP A 480 25.96 17.12 -18.73
CA ASP A 480 25.69 18.46 -19.27
C ASP A 480 26.99 19.20 -19.61
N ALA A 481 27.90 19.26 -18.67
CA ALA A 481 29.19 19.95 -18.86
C ALA A 481 30.04 19.34 -19.98
N SER A 482 29.90 18.04 -20.23
CA SER A 482 30.62 17.34 -21.30
C SER A 482 30.02 17.56 -22.69
N SER A 483 28.78 18.01 -22.75
CA SER A 483 28.04 18.21 -24.01
C SER A 483 28.15 19.61 -24.60
N VAL A 484 28.70 20.57 -23.84
CA VAL A 484 28.87 21.97 -24.30
C VAL A 484 30.15 22.17 -25.08
N SER A 485 30.17 23.20 -25.92
CA SER A 485 31.36 23.62 -26.72
C SER A 485 31.74 25.05 -26.36
N GLU A 486 33.02 25.40 -26.58
CA GLU A 486 33.48 26.79 -26.45
C GLU A 486 32.76 27.68 -27.46
N GLY A 487 32.36 28.87 -27.04
CA GLY A 487 31.54 29.79 -27.80
C GLY A 487 30.04 29.44 -27.85
N GLU A 488 29.62 28.28 -27.29
CA GLU A 488 28.21 27.88 -27.28
C GLU A 488 27.42 28.68 -26.23
N GLU A 489 26.23 29.14 -26.65
CA GLU A 489 25.26 29.76 -25.75
C GLU A 489 24.34 28.67 -25.17
N VAL A 490 24.23 28.62 -23.85
CA VAL A 490 23.38 27.70 -23.09
C VAL A 490 22.40 28.46 -22.21
N THR A 491 21.26 27.83 -21.86
CA THR A 491 20.35 28.40 -20.87
C THR A 491 20.56 27.77 -19.51
N LEU A 492 20.84 28.55 -18.51
CA LEU A 492 20.76 28.17 -17.09
C LEU A 492 19.30 28.30 -16.66
N MET A 493 18.66 27.19 -16.30
CA MET A 493 17.24 27.17 -15.96
C MET A 493 16.91 28.15 -14.82
N ASP A 494 15.83 28.90 -14.97
CA ASP A 494 15.37 29.95 -14.05
C ASP A 494 16.36 31.10 -13.80
N TRP A 495 17.42 31.23 -14.63
CA TRP A 495 18.40 32.33 -14.55
C TRP A 495 18.44 33.17 -15.85
N GLY A 496 18.77 32.55 -16.94
CA GLY A 496 19.00 33.19 -18.24
C GLY A 496 20.05 32.43 -19.04
N ASN A 497 20.57 33.08 -20.11
CA ASN A 497 21.58 32.46 -20.94
C ASN A 497 23.00 32.75 -20.42
N ALA A 498 23.94 31.87 -20.77
CA ALA A 498 25.37 32.06 -20.57
C ALA A 498 26.12 31.56 -21.82
N ILE A 499 27.24 32.21 -22.14
CA ILE A 499 28.14 31.82 -23.23
C ILE A 499 29.36 31.15 -22.60
N ILE A 500 29.71 29.96 -23.04
CA ILE A 500 30.88 29.22 -22.59
C ILE A 500 32.15 29.83 -23.23
N THR A 501 33.07 30.34 -22.46
CA THR A 501 34.29 30.98 -22.95
C THR A 501 35.53 30.08 -22.89
N GLU A 502 35.56 29.14 -21.92
CA GLU A 502 36.70 28.24 -21.75
C GLU A 502 36.22 26.89 -21.17
N ILE A 503 36.78 25.80 -21.65
CA ILE A 503 36.55 24.43 -21.14
C ILE A 503 37.88 23.84 -20.70
N LYS A 504 38.07 23.68 -19.36
CA LYS A 504 39.26 23.02 -18.81
C LYS A 504 39.03 21.52 -18.72
N LYS A 505 40.00 20.78 -19.28
CA LYS A 505 39.99 19.31 -19.29
C LYS A 505 41.22 18.75 -18.61
N GLU A 506 41.05 17.66 -17.90
CA GLU A 506 42.12 16.85 -17.35
C GLU A 506 41.91 15.40 -17.77
N ASN A 507 42.95 14.78 -18.36
CA ASN A 507 42.88 13.42 -18.91
C ASN A 507 41.65 13.19 -19.83
N GLY A 508 41.28 14.21 -20.65
CA GLY A 508 40.14 14.15 -21.55
C GLY A 508 38.77 14.40 -20.91
N SER A 509 38.73 14.51 -19.59
CA SER A 509 37.48 14.79 -18.84
C SER A 509 37.35 16.28 -18.52
N VAL A 510 36.15 16.83 -18.68
CA VAL A 510 35.86 18.22 -18.31
C VAL A 510 35.85 18.32 -16.78
N ILE A 511 36.64 19.26 -16.26
CA ILE A 511 36.77 19.51 -14.82
C ILE A 511 36.26 20.91 -14.40
N HIS A 512 36.28 21.87 -15.32
CA HIS A 512 35.86 23.24 -15.05
C HIS A 512 35.40 23.93 -16.33
N LEU A 513 34.29 24.67 -16.23
CA LEU A 513 33.81 25.56 -17.28
C LEU A 513 33.94 27.03 -16.81
N VAL A 514 34.26 27.90 -17.74
CA VAL A 514 34.27 29.35 -17.55
C VAL A 514 33.34 29.97 -18.59
N GLY A 515 32.59 30.99 -18.23
CA GLY A 515 31.70 31.67 -19.16
C GLY A 515 31.19 33.01 -18.64
N VAL A 516 30.38 33.64 -19.43
CA VAL A 516 29.77 34.94 -19.12
C VAL A 516 28.23 34.83 -19.24
N LEU A 517 27.52 35.43 -18.29
CA LEU A 517 26.07 35.60 -18.40
C LEU A 517 25.72 36.48 -19.59
N HIS A 518 24.71 36.07 -20.34
CA HIS A 518 24.17 36.80 -21.49
C HIS A 518 22.66 37.04 -21.34
N PRO A 519 22.26 38.03 -20.52
CA PRO A 519 20.86 38.28 -20.20
C PRO A 519 19.98 38.63 -21.40
N GLU A 520 20.57 39.21 -22.44
CA GLU A 520 19.88 39.57 -23.67
C GLU A 520 19.60 38.37 -24.59
N GLY A 521 20.20 37.22 -24.28
CA GLY A 521 20.04 35.99 -25.05
C GLY A 521 18.64 35.40 -24.93
N SER A 522 18.15 34.85 -26.07
CA SER A 522 16.83 34.19 -26.08
C SER A 522 16.92 32.75 -25.56
N VAL A 523 16.19 32.44 -24.51
CA VAL A 523 16.08 31.06 -24.00
C VAL A 523 15.44 30.09 -25.02
N LYS A 524 14.83 30.58 -26.09
CA LYS A 524 14.21 29.77 -27.16
C LYS A 524 15.23 29.24 -28.15
N THR A 525 16.33 29.96 -28.37
CA THR A 525 17.34 29.66 -29.41
C THR A 525 18.40 28.68 -28.95
N THR A 526 18.68 28.60 -27.65
CA THR A 526 19.69 27.69 -27.10
C THR A 526 19.26 26.22 -27.22
N LYS A 527 20.20 25.34 -27.61
CA LYS A 527 19.98 23.89 -27.68
C LYS A 527 19.88 23.27 -26.29
N LEU A 528 20.78 23.67 -25.39
CA LEU A 528 20.95 23.09 -24.08
C LEU A 528 20.28 23.95 -23.00
N LYS A 529 19.48 23.30 -22.16
CA LYS A 529 18.87 23.87 -20.97
C LYS A 529 19.45 23.13 -19.76
N LEU A 530 20.30 23.80 -19.00
CA LEU A 530 21.09 23.19 -17.92
C LEU A 530 20.43 23.43 -16.58
N THR A 531 20.32 22.39 -15.78
CA THR A 531 20.05 22.47 -14.35
C THR A 531 21.35 22.75 -13.61
N TRP A 532 21.29 23.55 -12.56
CA TRP A 532 22.46 23.97 -11.80
C TRP A 532 22.13 24.13 -10.33
N LEU A 533 23.18 24.05 -9.49
CA LEU A 533 23.12 24.36 -8.05
C LEU A 533 24.22 25.37 -7.69
N PRO A 534 24.01 26.25 -6.69
CA PRO A 534 25.06 27.16 -6.22
C PRO A 534 26.21 26.38 -5.57
N ASP A 535 27.44 26.87 -5.69
CA ASP A 535 28.58 26.34 -4.94
C ASP A 535 28.59 26.95 -3.52
N THR A 536 27.74 26.40 -2.65
CA THR A 536 27.54 26.87 -1.26
C THR A 536 27.33 25.69 -0.30
N ASP A 537 27.53 25.93 0.99
CA ASP A 537 27.41 24.91 2.05
C ASP A 537 25.95 24.56 2.42
N GLU A 538 24.97 25.21 1.79
CA GLU A 538 23.54 24.98 2.09
C GLU A 538 22.92 23.79 1.35
N LEU A 539 23.65 23.19 0.43
CA LEU A 539 23.17 22.06 -0.36
C LEU A 539 22.91 20.82 0.49
N ILE A 540 21.97 20.01 0.05
CA ILE A 540 21.53 18.80 0.76
C ILE A 540 22.11 17.55 0.08
N SER A 541 22.80 16.72 0.85
CA SER A 541 23.27 15.43 0.37
C SER A 541 22.08 14.48 0.17
N LEU A 542 21.98 13.91 -1.03
CA LEU A 542 20.93 13.02 -1.47
C LEU A 542 21.48 11.63 -1.80
N SER A 543 20.68 10.61 -1.52
CA SER A 543 20.79 9.28 -2.10
C SER A 543 19.61 9.05 -3.01
N LEU A 544 19.83 8.99 -4.31
CA LEU A 544 18.84 8.68 -5.34
C LEU A 544 18.82 7.16 -5.54
N VAL A 545 17.71 6.52 -5.19
CA VAL A 545 17.58 5.06 -5.26
C VAL A 545 16.65 4.65 -6.37
N GLU A 546 17.13 3.87 -7.30
CA GLU A 546 16.37 3.26 -8.39
C GLU A 546 16.18 1.77 -8.12
N PHE A 547 15.00 1.26 -8.46
CA PHE A 547 14.65 -0.14 -8.28
C PHE A 547 14.33 -0.82 -9.60
N ASP A 548 14.80 -2.07 -9.74
CA ASP A 548 14.43 -2.97 -10.82
C ASP A 548 13.56 -4.13 -10.29
N TYR A 549 13.07 -4.97 -11.20
CA TYR A 549 12.31 -6.16 -10.88
C TYR A 549 13.16 -7.21 -10.17
N LEU A 550 12.52 -7.99 -9.30
CA LEU A 550 13.18 -9.10 -8.60
C LEU A 550 13.48 -10.30 -9.53
N LEU A 551 12.78 -10.39 -10.66
CA LEU A 551 12.94 -11.45 -11.65
C LEU A 551 13.47 -10.91 -12.98
N LYS A 552 14.27 -11.71 -13.68
CA LYS A 552 14.76 -11.44 -15.04
C LYS A 552 13.71 -11.78 -16.11
N LYS A 553 12.79 -12.72 -15.83
CA LYS A 553 11.83 -13.26 -16.79
C LYS A 553 10.44 -12.66 -16.60
N LYS A 554 9.78 -12.26 -17.69
CA LYS A 554 8.43 -11.66 -17.65
C LYS A 554 7.39 -12.57 -16.99
N LYS A 555 7.46 -13.87 -17.25
CA LYS A 555 6.57 -14.90 -16.70
C LYS A 555 7.38 -16.17 -16.47
N LEU A 556 7.20 -16.80 -15.32
CA LEU A 556 7.72 -18.13 -15.05
C LEU A 556 6.78 -19.18 -15.66
N GLU A 557 7.33 -20.16 -16.35
CA GLU A 557 6.56 -21.30 -16.87
C GLU A 557 6.29 -22.31 -15.74
N GLU A 558 5.36 -23.23 -16.02
CA GLU A 558 5.04 -24.30 -15.06
C GLU A 558 6.26 -25.22 -14.85
N GLY A 559 6.63 -25.43 -13.59
CA GLY A 559 7.80 -26.24 -13.23
C GLY A 559 9.14 -25.47 -13.15
N GLU A 560 9.20 -24.21 -13.58
CA GLU A 560 10.42 -23.41 -13.43
C GLU A 560 10.65 -22.96 -11.98
N ASP A 561 11.90 -23.09 -11.52
CA ASP A 561 12.28 -22.51 -10.24
C ASP A 561 12.51 -20.99 -10.40
N PHE A 562 11.87 -20.21 -9.52
CA PHE A 562 12.07 -18.75 -9.51
C PHE A 562 13.51 -18.36 -9.09
N LEU A 563 14.22 -19.26 -8.38
CA LEU A 563 15.59 -19.02 -7.92
C LEU A 563 16.55 -18.86 -9.10
N ASP A 564 16.35 -19.61 -10.18
CA ASP A 564 17.19 -19.53 -11.39
C ASP A 564 16.94 -18.23 -12.17
N ASN A 565 15.83 -17.55 -11.88
CA ASN A 565 15.38 -16.35 -12.57
C ASN A 565 15.53 -15.07 -11.73
N LEU A 566 16.31 -15.12 -10.64
CA LEU A 566 16.55 -13.94 -9.81
C LEU A 566 17.38 -12.89 -10.55
N ASN A 567 16.96 -11.61 -10.41
CA ASN A 567 17.76 -10.48 -10.90
C ASN A 567 18.87 -10.16 -9.89
N SER A 568 20.09 -10.05 -10.38
CA SER A 568 21.28 -9.77 -9.57
C SER A 568 21.41 -8.29 -9.18
N CYS A 569 20.83 -7.37 -9.99
CA CYS A 569 20.88 -5.92 -9.75
C CYS A 569 19.47 -5.36 -9.67
N THR A 570 18.91 -5.31 -8.46
CA THR A 570 17.53 -4.85 -8.23
C THR A 570 17.43 -3.48 -7.56
N ARG A 571 18.59 -2.91 -7.17
CA ARG A 571 18.71 -1.61 -6.53
C ARG A 571 19.99 -0.93 -6.96
N ARG A 572 19.91 0.31 -7.39
CA ARG A 572 21.05 1.18 -7.66
C ARG A 572 20.90 2.45 -6.84
N GLU A 573 21.99 2.91 -6.26
CA GLU A 573 22.05 4.10 -5.44
C GLU A 573 23.06 5.08 -6.02
N THR A 574 22.65 6.34 -6.19
CA THR A 574 23.47 7.40 -6.78
C THR A 574 23.50 8.58 -5.82
N ALA A 575 24.71 9.00 -5.43
CA ALA A 575 24.90 10.19 -4.62
C ALA A 575 24.65 11.46 -5.45
N ALA A 576 23.94 12.42 -4.87
CA ALA A 576 23.66 13.70 -5.50
C ALA A 576 23.61 14.83 -4.47
N LEU A 577 23.74 16.07 -4.96
CA LEU A 577 23.44 17.28 -4.20
C LEU A 577 22.08 17.82 -4.63
N GLY A 578 21.27 18.25 -3.68
CA GLY A 578 19.97 18.88 -3.89
C GLY A 578 19.91 20.31 -3.40
N ASP A 579 18.94 21.07 -3.89
CA ASP A 579 18.70 22.43 -3.41
C ASP A 579 18.31 22.45 -1.93
N SER A 580 18.61 23.55 -1.24
CA SER A 580 18.42 23.72 0.20
C SER A 580 16.97 23.54 0.68
N ASN A 581 15.98 23.73 -0.21
CA ASN A 581 14.56 23.60 0.16
C ASN A 581 14.17 22.14 0.42
N MET A 582 14.95 21.16 -0.04
CA MET A 582 14.72 19.73 0.23
C MET A 582 14.87 19.39 1.72
N ARG A 583 15.43 20.30 2.52
CA ARG A 583 15.47 20.18 3.98
C ARG A 583 14.08 20.06 4.62
N ASN A 584 13.06 20.58 3.93
CA ASN A 584 11.67 20.59 4.42
C ASN A 584 10.83 19.41 3.89
N LEU A 585 11.42 18.49 3.12
CA LEU A 585 10.72 17.30 2.64
C LEU A 585 10.33 16.41 3.80
N LYS A 586 9.11 15.90 3.74
CA LYS A 586 8.57 14.89 4.67
C LYS A 586 8.59 13.52 4.02
N ARG A 587 8.60 12.47 4.84
CA ARG A 587 8.46 11.10 4.34
C ARG A 587 7.14 10.97 3.59
N GLY A 588 7.21 10.49 2.36
CA GLY A 588 6.05 10.32 1.49
C GLY A 588 5.83 11.44 0.48
N ASP A 589 6.51 12.58 0.62
CA ASP A 589 6.43 13.66 -0.36
C ASP A 589 6.91 13.18 -1.73
N VAL A 590 6.14 13.55 -2.75
CA VAL A 590 6.47 13.27 -4.15
C VAL A 590 6.93 14.55 -4.80
N ILE A 591 8.12 14.53 -5.39
CA ILE A 591 8.75 15.66 -6.05
C ILE A 591 9.20 15.29 -7.47
N GLN A 592 9.40 16.29 -8.31
CA GLN A 592 10.15 16.14 -9.54
C GLN A 592 11.56 16.73 -9.35
N LEU A 593 12.58 15.94 -9.63
CA LEU A 593 13.92 16.48 -9.89
C LEU A 593 13.97 16.86 -11.35
N GLU A 594 14.15 18.15 -11.62
CA GLU A 594 14.13 18.68 -12.98
C GLU A 594 15.12 17.95 -13.87
N ARG A 595 14.64 17.44 -15.02
CA ARG A 595 15.38 16.62 -16.00
C ARG A 595 15.80 15.21 -15.51
N LYS A 596 15.58 14.84 -14.23
CA LYS A 596 15.96 13.52 -13.70
C LYS A 596 14.74 12.60 -13.45
N GLY A 597 13.53 13.14 -13.32
CA GLY A 597 12.32 12.35 -13.12
C GLY A 597 11.61 12.61 -11.81
N TYR A 598 10.74 11.68 -11.41
CA TYR A 598 9.92 11.80 -10.20
C TYR A 598 10.51 10.95 -9.09
N PHE A 599 10.41 11.47 -7.87
CA PHE A 599 10.96 10.81 -6.69
C PHE A 599 10.00 10.94 -5.51
N ARG A 600 10.04 9.94 -4.64
CA ARG A 600 9.36 9.97 -3.36
C ARG A 600 10.37 9.99 -2.23
N CYS A 601 10.19 10.90 -1.27
CA CYS A 601 11.03 10.97 -0.09
C CYS A 601 10.74 9.77 0.83
N ASP A 602 11.71 8.89 1.03
CA ASP A 602 11.61 7.78 1.99
C ASP A 602 12.25 8.12 3.33
N VAL A 603 13.43 8.74 3.31
CA VAL A 603 14.09 9.26 4.52
C VAL A 603 14.30 10.76 4.36
N PRO A 604 13.59 11.59 5.16
CA PRO A 604 13.71 13.04 5.11
C PRO A 604 15.04 13.52 5.70
N PHE A 605 15.31 14.81 5.57
CA PHE A 605 16.48 15.43 6.16
C PHE A 605 16.44 15.32 7.69
N VAL A 606 17.52 14.82 8.26
CA VAL A 606 17.70 14.63 9.71
C VAL A 606 18.85 15.49 10.23
N ARG A 607 19.97 15.45 9.53
CA ARG A 607 21.21 16.20 9.83
C ARG A 607 22.14 16.20 8.61
N PRO A 608 23.07 17.17 8.50
CA PRO A 608 23.92 17.30 7.32
C PRO A 608 24.72 16.03 6.97
N SER A 609 25.12 15.22 7.96
CA SER A 609 25.89 14.00 7.76
C SER A 609 25.07 12.78 7.31
N LYS A 610 23.75 12.91 7.15
CA LYS A 610 22.87 11.85 6.66
C LYS A 610 22.17 12.29 5.37
N HIS A 611 22.24 11.45 4.36
CA HIS A 611 21.58 11.70 3.09
C HIS A 611 20.06 11.66 3.23
N VAL A 612 19.39 12.55 2.54
CA VAL A 612 17.96 12.41 2.23
C VAL A 612 17.81 11.30 1.20
N VAL A 613 17.01 10.28 1.48
CA VAL A 613 16.82 9.15 0.58
C VAL A 613 15.57 9.36 -0.26
N LEU A 614 15.74 9.38 -1.57
CA LEU A 614 14.70 9.59 -2.55
C LEU A 614 14.55 8.35 -3.44
N PHE A 615 13.37 7.76 -3.47
CA PHE A 615 13.05 6.61 -4.33
C PHE A 615 12.53 7.07 -5.67
N ALA A 616 13.16 6.63 -6.75
CA ALA A 616 12.73 6.94 -8.12
C ALA A 616 11.36 6.30 -8.42
N ILE A 617 10.45 7.12 -8.93
CA ILE A 617 9.12 6.70 -9.37
C ILE A 617 9.18 6.49 -10.88
N PRO A 618 8.87 5.30 -11.40
CA PRO A 618 8.85 5.05 -12.84
C PRO A 618 7.86 5.96 -13.56
N ASP A 619 8.18 6.38 -14.77
CA ASP A 619 7.35 7.28 -15.57
C ASP A 619 6.60 6.57 -16.71
N GLY A 620 6.77 5.27 -16.85
CA GLY A 620 6.15 4.43 -17.87
C GLY A 620 6.71 4.62 -19.28
N ARG A 621 7.82 5.33 -19.44
CA ARG A 621 8.46 5.59 -20.76
C ARG A 621 9.78 4.86 -20.95
N GLN A 622 10.46 4.54 -19.86
CA GLN A 622 11.74 3.83 -19.90
C GLN A 622 11.58 2.42 -19.35
N PRO A 623 12.28 1.43 -19.93
CA PRO A 623 12.39 0.13 -19.31
C PRO A 623 12.94 0.31 -17.89
N THR A 624 12.32 -0.32 -16.94
CA THR A 624 12.77 -0.30 -15.54
C THR A 624 14.01 -1.16 -15.31
N SER A 625 14.68 -1.65 -16.38
CA SER A 625 15.90 -2.44 -16.29
C SER A 625 17.09 -1.56 -15.92
N LEU A 626 17.78 -1.93 -14.85
CA LEU A 626 19.05 -1.33 -14.41
C LEU A 626 20.28 -1.95 -15.13
N ASN A 627 20.05 -2.91 -16.06
CA ASN A 627 21.06 -3.59 -16.87
C ASN A 627 21.27 -2.91 -18.22
#